data_9c73a0d13f05b2029a4205e40720538c
#
_entry.id   9c73a0d13f05b2029a4205e40720538c
#
_cell.length_a   1.000
_cell.length_b   1.000
_cell.length_c   1.000
_cell.angle_alpha   90.00
_cell.angle_beta   90.00
_cell.angle_gamma   90.00
#
_symmetry.space_group_name_H-M   'P 1'
#
loop_
_entity.id
_entity.type
_entity.pdbx_description
1 polymer ?
#
loop_
_entity_poly.entity_id
_entity_poly.type
_entity_poly.pdbx_seq_one_letter_code
_entity_poly.pdbx_strand_id
1 'polypeptide(L)' 'KRKEDIPLMAQKFLDDVNKKNPKNHFFFSSGAIDKLLQYGWPGNIRELKTCINISSICSITNKIEASDIKFT' A
#
# COMPACT_ATOMS: atom_id res chain seq x y z
N LYS A 1 16.33 2.08 -5.74
CA LYS A 1 15.69 1.46 -4.59
C LYS A 1 15.58 -0.03 -4.79
N ARG A 2 15.68 -0.75 -3.72
CA ARG A 2 15.61 -2.19 -3.79
C ARG A 2 14.17 -2.66 -3.72
N LYS A 3 13.84 -3.63 -4.55
CA LYS A 3 12.49 -4.18 -4.53
C LYS A 3 12.16 -4.85 -3.21
N GLU A 4 13.17 -5.40 -2.54
CA GLU A 4 12.94 -6.06 -1.27
C GLU A 4 12.44 -5.13 -0.19
N ASP A 5 12.77 -3.84 -0.30
CA ASP A 5 12.37 -2.86 0.70
C ASP A 5 10.93 -2.39 0.53
N ILE A 6 10.37 -2.56 -0.66
CA ILE A 6 9.02 -2.07 -0.95
C ILE A 6 7.96 -2.71 -0.05
N PRO A 7 7.93 -4.04 0.12
CA PRO A 7 6.92 -4.62 1.00
C PRO A 7 7.05 -4.16 2.45
N LEU A 8 8.28 -4.00 2.92
CA LEU A 8 8.51 -3.55 4.30
C LEU A 8 8.01 -2.13 4.51
N MET A 9 8.35 -1.24 3.57
CA MET A 9 7.91 0.15 3.66
C MET A 9 6.41 0.27 3.49
N ALA A 10 5.85 -0.51 2.57
CA ALA A 10 4.41 -0.50 2.36
C ALA A 10 3.69 -0.92 3.64
N GLN A 11 4.18 -1.95 4.31
CA GLN A 11 3.58 -2.41 5.54
C GLN A 11 3.67 -1.36 6.64
N LYS A 12 4.79 -0.66 6.73
CA LYS A 12 4.93 0.42 7.71
C LYS A 12 3.91 1.52 7.49
N PHE A 13 3.75 1.93 6.24
CA PHE A 13 2.77 2.97 5.92
C PHE A 13 1.35 2.50 6.21
N LEU A 14 1.07 1.24 5.91
CA LEU A 14 -0.24 0.69 6.19
C LEU A 14 -0.48 0.61 7.70
N ASP A 15 0.53 0.27 8.46
CA ASP A 15 0.42 0.26 9.92
C ASP A 15 0.05 1.64 10.45
N ASP A 16 0.62 2.69 9.86
CA ASP A 16 0.27 4.06 10.25
C ASP A 16 -1.20 4.35 9.94
N VAL A 17 -1.67 3.90 8.78
CA VAL A 17 -3.08 4.08 8.43
C VAL A 17 -3.97 3.35 9.43
N ASN A 18 -3.58 2.13 9.80
CA ASN A 18 -4.36 1.34 10.76
C ASN A 18 -4.40 2.01 12.14
N LYS A 19 -3.31 2.65 12.53
CA LYS A 19 -3.29 3.36 13.81
C LYS A 19 -4.28 4.50 13.84
N LYS A 20 -4.45 5.18 12.71
CA LYS A 20 -5.39 6.28 12.60
C LYS A 20 -6.82 5.81 12.45
N ASN A 21 -7.02 4.55 12.09
CA ASN A 21 -8.33 3.99 11.86
C ASN A 21 -8.46 2.67 12.61
N PRO A 22 -8.54 2.71 13.94
CA PRO A 22 -8.50 1.48 14.73
C PRO A 22 -9.67 0.53 14.49
N LYS A 23 -10.75 1.02 13.93
CA LYS A 23 -11.90 0.17 13.62
C LYS A 23 -11.68 -0.65 12.35
N ASN A 24 -10.74 -0.24 11.51
CA ASN A 24 -10.46 -0.91 10.25
C ASN A 24 -9.02 -1.40 10.29
N HIS A 25 -8.84 -2.69 10.11
CA HIS A 25 -7.50 -3.26 10.07
C HIS A 25 -7.20 -3.69 8.64
N PHE A 26 -6.56 -2.80 7.90
CA PHE A 26 -6.24 -3.06 6.50
C PHE A 26 -5.06 -4.02 6.38
N PHE A 27 -5.08 -4.81 5.32
CA PHE A 27 -3.97 -5.68 4.98
C PHE A 27 -3.92 -5.86 3.46
N PHE A 28 -2.72 -6.16 2.96
CA PHE A 28 -2.53 -6.33 1.53
C PHE A 28 -2.80 -7.77 1.11
N SER A 29 -3.44 -7.95 -0.06
CA SER A 29 -3.48 -9.26 -0.70
C SER A 29 -2.12 -9.52 -1.35
N SER A 30 -1.86 -10.78 -1.69
CA SER A 30 -0.60 -11.09 -2.37
C SER A 30 -0.52 -10.39 -3.74
N GLY A 31 -1.65 -10.27 -4.43
CA GLY A 31 -1.70 -9.54 -5.68
C GLY A 31 -1.36 -8.08 -5.53
N ALA A 32 -1.79 -7.46 -4.42
CA ALA A 32 -1.46 -6.07 -4.14
C ALA A 32 0.04 -5.89 -3.94
N ILE A 33 0.66 -6.77 -3.18
CA ILE A 33 2.11 -6.71 -2.95
C ILE A 33 2.85 -6.88 -4.27
N ASP A 34 2.42 -7.83 -5.11
CA ASP A 34 3.05 -8.03 -6.41
C ASP A 34 2.96 -6.78 -7.26
N LYS A 35 1.80 -6.13 -7.26
CA LYS A 35 1.62 -4.92 -8.05
C LYS A 35 2.52 -3.80 -7.56
N LEU A 36 2.67 -3.65 -6.26
CA LEU A 36 3.56 -2.64 -5.69
C LEU A 36 5.00 -2.91 -6.11
N LEU A 37 5.43 -4.17 -6.08
CA LEU A 37 6.79 -4.53 -6.48
C LEU A 37 7.05 -4.24 -7.95
N GLN A 38 6.05 -4.44 -8.81
CA GLN A 38 6.23 -4.27 -10.24
C GLN A 38 6.33 -2.82 -10.67
N TYR A 39 5.81 -1.91 -9.87
CA TYR A 39 5.75 -0.51 -10.27
C TYR A 39 7.12 0.14 -10.37
N GLY A 40 8.06 -0.23 -9.51
CA GLY A 40 9.40 0.33 -9.57
C GLY A 40 9.61 1.62 -8.79
N TRP A 41 8.57 2.37 -8.54
CA TRP A 41 8.60 3.58 -7.70
C TRP A 41 9.71 4.56 -8.12
N PRO A 42 9.64 5.09 -9.35
CA PRO A 42 10.69 5.98 -9.85
C PRO A 42 10.80 7.28 -9.08
N GLY A 43 9.71 7.72 -8.50
CA GLY A 43 9.72 8.98 -7.77
C GLY A 43 10.44 8.87 -6.44
N ASN A 44 9.86 8.16 -5.51
CA ASN A 44 10.45 8.00 -4.19
C ASN A 44 9.43 7.40 -3.24
N ILE A 45 9.82 7.36 -1.96
CA ILE A 45 8.99 6.81 -0.88
C ILE A 45 7.69 7.58 -0.70
N ARG A 46 7.69 8.87 -1.01
CA ARG A 46 6.49 9.70 -0.87
C ARG A 46 5.37 9.20 -1.79
N GLU A 47 5.72 8.79 -3.00
CA GLU A 47 4.73 8.21 -3.92
C GLU A 47 4.11 6.95 -3.33
N LEU A 48 4.94 6.12 -2.74
CA LEU A 48 4.46 4.89 -2.12
C LEU A 48 3.46 5.20 -1.01
N LYS A 49 3.80 6.15 -0.16
CA LYS A 49 2.92 6.54 0.94
C LYS A 49 1.58 7.05 0.43
N THR A 50 1.60 7.91 -0.59
CA THR A 50 0.39 8.44 -1.19
C THR A 50 -0.45 7.31 -1.78
N CYS A 51 0.20 6.39 -2.48
CA CYS A 51 -0.48 5.26 -3.10
C CYS A 51 -1.20 4.42 -2.04
N ILE A 52 -0.55 4.15 -0.92
CA ILE A 52 -1.14 3.33 0.13
C ILE A 52 -2.32 4.04 0.78
N ASN A 53 -2.21 5.34 1.02
CA ASN A 53 -3.32 6.10 1.57
C ASN A 53 -4.53 6.06 0.65
N ILE A 54 -4.32 6.26 -0.64
CA ILE A 54 -5.41 6.23 -1.61
C ILE A 54 -6.02 4.83 -1.69
N SER A 55 -5.17 3.81 -1.69
CA SER A 55 -5.63 2.43 -1.79
C SER A 55 -6.50 2.05 -0.60
N SER A 56 -6.15 2.49 0.58
CA SER A 56 -6.95 2.17 1.76
C SER A 56 -8.32 2.85 1.68
N ILE A 57 -8.38 4.07 1.15
CA ILE A 57 -9.65 4.78 0.98
C ILE A 57 -10.51 4.08 -0.06
N CYS A 58 -9.90 3.58 -1.14
CA CYS A 58 -10.64 2.93 -2.22
C CYS A 58 -11.08 1.51 -1.87
N SER A 59 -10.47 0.91 -0.87
CA SER A 59 -10.80 -0.46 -0.51
C SER A 59 -12.21 -0.54 0.06
N ILE A 60 -13.03 -1.44 -0.46
CA ILE A 60 -14.38 -1.65 0.03
C ILE A 60 -14.35 -2.48 1.29
N THR A 61 -13.39 -3.39 1.38
CA THR A 61 -13.20 -4.22 2.56
C THR A 61 -11.87 -3.87 3.17
N ASN A 62 -11.50 -4.56 4.24
CA ASN A 62 -10.18 -4.32 4.86
C ASN A 62 -9.05 -4.91 4.04
N LYS A 63 -9.35 -5.73 3.05
CA LYS A 63 -8.34 -6.35 2.20
C LYS A 63 -8.05 -5.45 1.00
N ILE A 64 -6.83 -4.94 0.93
CA ILE A 64 -6.40 -4.12 -0.19
C ILE A 64 -5.92 -5.03 -1.30
N GLU A 65 -6.66 -5.04 -2.41
CA GLU A 65 -6.36 -5.91 -3.54
C GLU A 65 -5.61 -5.13 -4.62
N ALA A 66 -5.08 -5.89 -5.59
CA ALA A 66 -4.37 -5.26 -6.70
C ALA A 66 -5.20 -4.18 -7.39
N SER A 67 -6.51 -4.43 -7.53
CA SER A 67 -7.39 -3.47 -8.18
C SER A 67 -7.57 -2.19 -7.37
N ASP A 68 -7.29 -2.23 -6.07
CA ASP A 68 -7.38 -1.04 -5.22
C ASP A 68 -6.12 -0.18 -5.30
N ILE A 69 -5.03 -0.73 -5.79
CA ILE A 69 -3.77 -0.01 -5.90
C ILE A 69 -3.87 1.00 -7.05
N LYS A 70 -3.70 2.28 -6.72
CA LYS A 70 -3.76 3.35 -7.71
C LYS A 70 -2.41 4.05 -7.77
N PHE A 71 -1.81 4.03 -8.94
CA PHE A 71 -0.58 4.79 -9.17
C PHE A 71 -0.93 6.14 -9.75
N THR A 72 -0.33 7.18 -9.20
CA THR A 72 -0.59 8.54 -9.68
C THR A 72 0.55 9.07 -10.51
#